data_b5db06480fd3350aae6c5f0fc7ebce42
#
_entry.id   b5db06480fd3350aae6c5f0fc7ebce42
#
_cell.length_a   1.000
_cell.length_b   1.000
_cell.length_c   1.000
_cell.angle_alpha   90.00
_cell.angle_beta   90.00
_cell.angle_gamma   90.00
#
_symmetry.space_group_name_H-M   'P 1'
#
loop_
_entity.id
_entity.type
_entity.pdbx_description
1 polymer ?
#
loop_
_entity_poly.entity_id
_entity_poly.type
_entity_poly.pdbx_seq_one_letter_code
_entity_poly.pdbx_strand_id
1 'polypeptide(L)'
;MKKIAAIMCATVALTSCNDKVADIDTQVNELYDRMSQEERIAQLKSCYMDDLFDENGVLDSAKCAEMIPNGIGHFSQYASQKPTDANVLRDRVAAMQEWLINNTPNGIPALFHEEVLSGINTRDATIYPQQIGQACSFNPELAELKTRQTATALRKMGGLLSLSPMVDVCRNPSFNRIEESYGEDGYLSAVMGTAFVRGLQQGDLKKGVGACSKHYLGYGGGGDADEKELMEEILLPHETMIRLEGSKALMPGYHAYKGTNCVANSEILQDILRDYLGFDGMVVSDYTAIDQIPGLESRAEKAAAAINAGNDVDFPHGANYAYLQEAIDNGTVKPETLERAVKNVLRYKFLAGMFDKDPYLYST
;
A
#
# COMPACT_ATOMS: atom_id res chain seq x y z
N MET A 1 -19.59 -40.95 3.53
CA MET A 1 -18.43 -40.77 2.67
C MET A 1 -18.29 -39.33 2.16
N LYS A 2 -19.34 -38.63 1.68
CA LYS A 2 -19.21 -37.22 1.19
C LYS A 2 -18.78 -36.19 2.25
N LYS A 3 -19.17 -36.37 3.55
CA LYS A 3 -18.75 -35.44 4.63
C LYS A 3 -17.29 -35.61 5.06
N ILE A 4 -16.71 -36.80 4.94
CA ILE A 4 -15.31 -37.07 5.26
C ILE A 4 -14.39 -36.47 4.17
N ALA A 5 -14.79 -36.54 2.89
CA ALA A 5 -14.04 -35.93 1.79
C ALA A 5 -14.01 -34.39 1.88
N ALA A 6 -15.10 -33.73 2.35
CA ALA A 6 -15.13 -32.29 2.55
C ALA A 6 -14.19 -31.82 3.67
N ILE A 7 -14.09 -32.60 4.77
CA ILE A 7 -13.18 -32.29 5.89
C ILE A 7 -11.71 -32.53 5.47
N MET A 8 -11.42 -33.55 4.70
CA MET A 8 -10.06 -33.78 4.17
C MET A 8 -9.63 -32.67 3.17
N CYS A 9 -10.51 -32.24 2.28
CA CYS A 9 -10.20 -31.12 1.38
C CYS A 9 -9.99 -29.80 2.13
N ALA A 10 -10.75 -29.51 3.20
CA ALA A 10 -10.56 -28.32 4.01
C ALA A 10 -9.24 -28.35 4.81
N THR A 11 -8.88 -29.50 5.37
CA THR A 11 -7.60 -29.66 6.09
C THR A 11 -6.38 -29.59 5.16
N VAL A 12 -6.44 -30.16 3.97
CA VAL A 12 -5.36 -30.07 2.98
C VAL A 12 -5.21 -28.63 2.44
N ALA A 13 -6.32 -27.90 2.26
CA ALA A 13 -6.26 -26.50 1.85
C ALA A 13 -5.65 -25.60 2.94
N LEU A 14 -5.98 -25.83 4.21
CA LEU A 14 -5.43 -25.08 5.34
C LEU A 14 -3.94 -25.36 5.56
N THR A 15 -3.50 -26.62 5.45
CA THR A 15 -2.07 -26.95 5.54
C THR A 15 -1.28 -26.37 4.39
N SER A 16 -1.77 -26.45 3.15
CA SER A 16 -1.09 -25.88 1.97
C SER A 16 -0.98 -24.34 2.03
N CYS A 17 -1.96 -23.63 2.62
CA CYS A 17 -1.85 -22.20 2.84
C CYS A 17 -0.83 -21.85 3.93
N ASN A 18 -0.83 -22.60 5.05
CA ASN A 18 0.15 -22.40 6.12
C ASN A 18 1.58 -22.67 5.67
N ASP A 19 1.80 -23.71 4.87
CA ASP A 19 3.12 -24.06 4.35
C ASP A 19 3.66 -22.95 3.42
N LYS A 20 2.83 -22.36 2.57
CA LYS A 20 3.23 -21.24 1.69
C LYS A 20 3.54 -19.95 2.47
N VAL A 21 2.78 -19.64 3.51
CA VAL A 21 3.03 -18.47 4.35
C VAL A 21 4.32 -18.66 5.14
N ALA A 22 4.55 -19.83 5.71
CA ALA A 22 5.79 -20.16 6.41
C ALA A 22 7.01 -20.09 5.49
N ASP A 23 6.89 -20.46 4.22
CA ASP A 23 7.94 -20.34 3.20
C ASP A 23 8.26 -18.87 2.89
N ILE A 24 7.23 -18.01 2.73
CA ILE A 24 7.43 -16.56 2.51
C ILE A 24 8.11 -15.91 3.72
N ASP A 25 7.71 -16.22 4.94
CA ASP A 25 8.34 -15.68 6.15
C ASP A 25 9.81 -16.07 6.26
N THR A 26 10.16 -17.29 5.87
CA THR A 26 11.54 -17.75 5.79
C THR A 26 12.33 -16.93 4.77
N GLN A 27 11.80 -16.75 3.55
CA GLN A 27 12.45 -15.95 2.50
C GLN A 27 12.61 -14.47 2.90
N VAL A 28 11.61 -13.89 3.58
CA VAL A 28 11.67 -12.52 4.13
C VAL A 28 12.80 -12.40 5.15
N ASN A 29 12.90 -13.34 6.09
CA ASN A 29 13.95 -13.34 7.10
C ASN A 29 15.33 -13.49 6.47
N GLU A 30 15.53 -14.44 5.57
CA GLU A 30 16.78 -14.64 4.86
C GLU A 30 17.23 -13.43 4.06
N LEU A 31 16.30 -12.72 3.41
CA LEU A 31 16.62 -11.48 2.69
C LEU A 31 16.96 -10.37 3.67
N TYR A 32 16.15 -10.16 4.72
CA TYR A 32 16.40 -9.14 5.75
C TYR A 32 17.77 -9.29 6.40
N ASP A 33 18.19 -10.52 6.72
CA ASP A 33 19.48 -10.80 7.38
C ASP A 33 20.68 -10.47 6.48
N ARG A 34 20.53 -10.50 5.15
CA ARG A 34 21.58 -10.12 4.20
C ARG A 34 21.67 -8.61 3.94
N MET A 35 20.60 -7.85 4.24
CA MET A 35 20.54 -6.42 3.95
C MET A 35 21.38 -5.61 4.94
N SER A 36 22.09 -4.60 4.42
CA SER A 36 22.64 -3.52 5.24
C SER A 36 21.54 -2.65 5.85
N GLN A 37 21.88 -1.85 6.85
CA GLN A 37 20.90 -0.95 7.47
C GLN A 37 20.41 0.13 6.48
N GLU A 38 21.28 0.61 5.61
CA GLU A 38 20.94 1.57 4.56
C GLU A 38 19.94 0.98 3.55
N GLU A 39 20.12 -0.28 3.16
CA GLU A 39 19.16 -1.00 2.32
C GLU A 39 17.82 -1.19 3.01
N ARG A 40 17.82 -1.52 4.31
CA ARG A 40 16.59 -1.65 5.11
C ARG A 40 15.82 -0.34 5.16
N ILE A 41 16.49 0.77 5.42
CA ILE A 41 15.87 2.11 5.40
C ILE A 41 15.39 2.47 3.98
N ALA A 42 16.14 2.13 2.94
CA ALA A 42 15.75 2.39 1.56
C ALA A 42 14.42 1.72 1.17
N GLN A 43 14.11 0.53 1.72
CA GLN A 43 12.84 -0.15 1.47
C GLN A 43 11.62 0.58 2.03
N LEU A 44 11.80 1.46 3.00
CA LEU A 44 10.72 2.23 3.64
C LEU A 44 10.50 3.60 2.99
N LYS A 45 11.21 3.89 1.91
CA LYS A 45 11.20 5.17 1.19
C LYS A 45 10.59 5.04 -0.19
N SER A 46 10.18 6.18 -0.73
CA SER A 46 9.66 6.32 -2.08
C SER A 46 10.35 7.50 -2.80
N CYS A 47 10.24 7.54 -4.12
CA CYS A 47 10.53 8.71 -4.94
C CYS A 47 9.68 8.71 -6.21
N TYR A 48 9.70 9.79 -6.99
CA TYR A 48 9.07 9.79 -8.30
C TYR A 48 9.99 9.18 -9.35
N MET A 49 9.42 8.32 -10.20
CA MET A 49 10.17 7.66 -11.26
C MET A 49 10.76 8.67 -12.27
N ASP A 50 10.00 9.72 -12.59
CA ASP A 50 10.42 10.73 -13.57
C ASP A 50 11.69 11.50 -13.15
N ASP A 51 12.00 11.54 -11.85
CA ASP A 51 13.23 12.14 -11.35
C ASP A 51 14.49 11.40 -11.81
N LEU A 52 14.37 10.14 -12.25
CA LEU A 52 15.46 9.26 -12.62
C LEU A 52 15.59 9.04 -14.14
N PHE A 53 14.76 9.75 -14.93
CA PHE A 53 14.79 9.70 -16.39
C PHE A 53 15.17 11.08 -16.95
N ASP A 54 15.87 11.07 -18.09
CA ASP A 54 16.21 12.29 -18.81
C ASP A 54 14.98 12.88 -19.57
N GLU A 55 15.17 14.00 -20.22
CA GLU A 55 14.11 14.69 -21.00
C GLU A 55 13.59 13.85 -22.19
N ASN A 56 14.37 12.88 -22.67
CA ASN A 56 14.01 11.96 -23.74
C ASN A 56 13.32 10.68 -23.23
N GLY A 57 13.19 10.55 -21.89
CA GLY A 57 12.61 9.38 -21.25
C GLY A 57 13.55 8.17 -21.18
N VAL A 58 14.87 8.42 -21.26
CA VAL A 58 15.92 7.41 -21.08
C VAL A 58 16.36 7.39 -19.61
N LEU A 59 16.54 6.21 -19.05
CA LEU A 59 16.99 6.05 -17.65
C LEU A 59 18.41 6.62 -17.48
N ASP A 60 18.56 7.55 -16.53
CA ASP A 60 19.83 8.13 -16.12
C ASP A 60 20.49 7.26 -15.03
N SER A 61 21.33 6.32 -15.45
CA SER A 61 22.02 5.42 -14.53
C SER A 61 22.95 6.13 -13.54
N ALA A 62 23.54 7.27 -13.91
CA ALA A 62 24.40 8.04 -13.02
C ALA A 62 23.57 8.68 -11.90
N LYS A 63 22.43 9.25 -12.26
CA LYS A 63 21.48 9.83 -11.31
C LYS A 63 20.85 8.76 -10.40
N CYS A 64 20.55 7.58 -10.94
CA CYS A 64 20.11 6.44 -10.13
C CYS A 64 21.16 6.05 -9.08
N ALA A 65 22.42 5.94 -9.47
CA ALA A 65 23.53 5.61 -8.57
C ALA A 65 23.77 6.69 -7.48
N GLU A 66 23.46 7.95 -7.77
CA GLU A 66 23.52 9.05 -6.81
C GLU A 66 22.32 9.05 -5.84
N MET A 67 21.09 8.95 -6.38
CA MET A 67 19.88 9.15 -5.61
C MET A 67 19.42 7.91 -4.84
N ILE A 68 19.62 6.71 -5.42
CA ILE A 68 19.14 5.43 -4.87
C ILE A 68 20.23 4.34 -4.83
N PRO A 69 21.45 4.62 -4.30
CA PRO A 69 22.59 3.68 -4.32
C PRO A 69 22.30 2.36 -3.59
N ASN A 70 21.42 2.39 -2.59
CA ASN A 70 21.00 1.23 -1.80
C ASN A 70 19.63 0.68 -2.22
N GLY A 71 19.17 1.03 -3.43
CA GLY A 71 17.83 0.74 -3.91
C GLY A 71 16.78 1.69 -3.35
N ILE A 72 15.52 1.36 -3.60
CA ILE A 72 14.34 2.11 -3.13
C ILE A 72 13.17 1.14 -2.91
N GLY A 73 12.29 1.42 -1.94
CA GLY A 73 11.12 0.59 -1.68
C GLY A 73 10.02 0.76 -2.72
N HIS A 74 9.73 2.02 -3.08
CA HIS A 74 8.55 2.37 -3.86
C HIS A 74 8.81 3.48 -4.88
N PHE A 75 7.99 3.51 -5.95
CA PHE A 75 7.85 4.62 -6.89
C PHE A 75 6.42 5.15 -6.85
N SER A 76 6.31 6.47 -6.59
CA SER A 76 5.04 7.16 -6.34
C SER A 76 4.38 7.61 -7.64
N GLN A 77 3.06 7.35 -7.80
CA GLN A 77 2.19 7.84 -8.88
C GLN A 77 2.87 7.88 -10.26
N TYR A 78 3.52 6.79 -10.61
CA TYR A 78 4.43 6.70 -11.76
C TYR A 78 3.73 6.89 -13.12
N ALA A 79 2.42 6.72 -13.18
CA ALA A 79 1.62 6.85 -14.41
C ALA A 79 0.92 8.22 -14.51
N SER A 80 0.41 8.74 -13.39
CA SER A 80 -0.39 9.98 -13.36
C SER A 80 0.43 11.26 -13.25
N GLN A 81 1.66 11.22 -12.74
CA GLN A 81 2.52 12.40 -12.65
C GLN A 81 2.87 12.97 -14.04
N LYS A 82 3.14 12.10 -15.00
CA LYS A 82 3.38 12.48 -16.39
C LYS A 82 2.65 11.51 -17.31
N PRO A 83 1.34 11.72 -17.57
CA PRO A 83 0.53 10.81 -18.36
C PRO A 83 1.14 10.51 -19.72
N THR A 84 1.39 9.25 -20.00
CA THR A 84 1.98 8.75 -21.24
C THR A 84 1.34 7.40 -21.63
N ASP A 85 1.76 6.82 -22.78
CA ASP A 85 1.22 5.56 -23.25
C ASP A 85 1.59 4.38 -22.35
N ALA A 86 0.68 3.44 -22.16
CA ALA A 86 0.85 2.27 -21.30
C ALA A 86 2.12 1.44 -21.63
N ASN A 87 2.45 1.32 -22.92
CA ASN A 87 3.67 0.62 -23.33
C ASN A 87 4.94 1.35 -22.92
N VAL A 88 4.95 2.69 -23.04
CA VAL A 88 6.08 3.52 -22.61
C VAL A 88 6.27 3.41 -21.10
N LEU A 89 5.19 3.44 -20.32
CA LEU A 89 5.25 3.24 -18.86
C LEU A 89 5.82 1.86 -18.52
N ARG A 90 5.33 0.81 -19.14
CA ARG A 90 5.83 -0.55 -18.95
C ARG A 90 7.33 -0.64 -19.22
N ASP A 91 7.79 -0.09 -20.34
CA ASP A 91 9.20 -0.18 -20.75
C ASP A 91 10.10 0.62 -19.79
N ARG A 92 9.63 1.77 -19.28
CA ARG A 92 10.32 2.55 -18.25
C ARG A 92 10.38 1.81 -16.90
N VAL A 93 9.28 1.19 -16.49
CA VAL A 93 9.25 0.36 -15.28
C VAL A 93 10.22 -0.82 -15.41
N ALA A 94 10.23 -1.50 -16.56
CA ALA A 94 11.15 -2.61 -16.82
C ALA A 94 12.61 -2.16 -16.75
N ALA A 95 12.97 -1.05 -17.39
CA ALA A 95 14.33 -0.50 -17.35
C ALA A 95 14.75 -0.13 -15.91
N MET A 96 13.87 0.47 -15.12
CA MET A 96 14.13 0.80 -13.72
C MET A 96 14.34 -0.44 -12.86
N GLN A 97 13.48 -1.46 -13.02
CA GLN A 97 13.61 -2.70 -12.28
C GLN A 97 14.90 -3.46 -12.64
N GLU A 98 15.23 -3.51 -13.92
CA GLU A 98 16.49 -4.10 -14.39
C GLU A 98 17.71 -3.38 -13.78
N TRP A 99 17.65 -2.04 -13.73
CA TRP A 99 18.70 -1.26 -13.09
C TRP A 99 18.84 -1.59 -11.61
N LEU A 100 17.73 -1.62 -10.85
CA LEU A 100 17.73 -1.94 -9.41
C LEU A 100 18.30 -3.33 -9.15
N ILE A 101 17.88 -4.33 -9.92
CA ILE A 101 18.32 -5.73 -9.76
C ILE A 101 19.83 -5.85 -10.01
N ASN A 102 20.37 -5.15 -11.00
CA ASN A 102 21.75 -5.32 -11.43
C ASN A 102 22.75 -4.37 -10.74
N ASN A 103 22.27 -3.28 -10.12
CA ASN A 103 23.17 -2.19 -9.64
C ASN A 103 22.99 -1.89 -8.15
N THR A 104 22.10 -2.57 -7.43
CA THR A 104 21.97 -2.42 -5.97
C THR A 104 22.42 -3.69 -5.23
N PRO A 105 22.85 -3.59 -3.95
CA PRO A 105 23.57 -4.69 -3.30
C PRO A 105 22.80 -6.02 -3.25
N ASN A 106 21.51 -6.04 -2.93
CA ASN A 106 20.68 -7.25 -2.91
C ASN A 106 19.70 -7.36 -4.07
N GLY A 107 19.75 -6.44 -5.05
CA GLY A 107 18.92 -6.49 -6.25
C GLY A 107 17.41 -6.50 -5.96
N ILE A 108 16.95 -5.73 -4.95
CA ILE A 108 15.56 -5.74 -4.51
C ILE A 108 14.71 -4.87 -5.45
N PRO A 109 13.68 -5.43 -6.13
CA PRO A 109 12.81 -4.65 -7.01
C PRO A 109 11.92 -3.68 -6.22
N ALA A 110 11.55 -2.54 -6.81
CA ALA A 110 10.69 -1.55 -6.21
C ALA A 110 9.21 -1.74 -6.55
N LEU A 111 8.30 -1.40 -5.61
CA LEU A 111 6.86 -1.34 -5.86
C LEU A 111 6.51 -0.04 -6.58
N PHE A 112 5.80 -0.16 -7.68
CA PHE A 112 5.19 0.97 -8.38
C PHE A 112 3.74 1.08 -7.96
N HIS A 113 3.33 2.24 -7.43
CA HIS A 113 1.95 2.45 -7.00
C HIS A 113 1.27 3.60 -7.74
N GLU A 114 -0.05 3.49 -7.85
CA GLU A 114 -0.89 4.46 -8.54
C GLU A 114 -2.25 4.62 -7.85
N GLU A 115 -2.90 5.76 -8.08
CA GLU A 115 -4.30 5.99 -7.73
C GLU A 115 -5.22 5.37 -8.79
N VAL A 116 -6.21 4.58 -8.34
CA VAL A 116 -7.13 3.92 -9.29
C VAL A 116 -8.60 3.98 -8.88
N LEU A 117 -8.99 4.97 -8.07
CA LEU A 117 -10.38 5.17 -7.61
C LEU A 117 -11.39 5.11 -8.76
N SER A 118 -11.07 5.77 -9.86
CA SER A 118 -11.89 5.83 -11.08
C SER A 118 -11.17 5.30 -12.32
N GLY A 119 -10.26 4.35 -12.16
CA GLY A 119 -9.36 3.88 -13.22
C GLY A 119 -8.00 4.57 -13.16
N ILE A 120 -7.13 4.31 -14.11
CA ILE A 120 -5.76 4.82 -14.12
C ILE A 120 -5.73 6.14 -14.91
N ASN A 121 -5.25 7.22 -14.29
CA ASN A 121 -5.17 8.53 -14.92
C ASN A 121 -3.92 8.65 -15.80
N THR A 122 -3.94 7.96 -16.95
CA THR A 122 -2.89 8.05 -17.97
C THR A 122 -3.49 7.90 -19.38
N ARG A 123 -2.67 8.09 -20.43
CA ARG A 123 -3.15 7.98 -21.82
C ARG A 123 -3.60 6.55 -22.12
N ASP A 124 -4.65 6.44 -22.91
CA ASP A 124 -5.23 5.18 -23.40
C ASP A 124 -5.77 4.25 -22.30
N ALA A 125 -5.81 4.71 -21.03
CA ALA A 125 -6.45 3.99 -19.95
C ALA A 125 -7.94 4.32 -19.85
N THR A 126 -8.73 3.37 -19.36
CA THR A 126 -10.17 3.57 -19.15
C THR A 126 -10.43 4.33 -17.87
N ILE A 127 -11.19 5.42 -17.95
CA ILE A 127 -11.71 6.16 -16.81
C ILE A 127 -13.16 5.75 -16.55
N TYR A 128 -13.46 5.49 -15.31
CA TYR A 128 -14.77 5.09 -14.79
C TYR A 128 -15.39 6.23 -13.97
N PRO A 129 -16.69 6.17 -13.61
CA PRO A 129 -17.27 7.10 -12.66
C PRO A 129 -16.50 7.12 -11.34
N GLN A 130 -16.49 8.29 -10.65
CA GLN A 130 -15.99 8.41 -9.28
C GLN A 130 -16.77 7.49 -8.32
N GLN A 131 -16.18 7.16 -7.16
CA GLN A 131 -16.75 6.17 -6.25
C GLN A 131 -18.16 6.53 -5.76
N ILE A 132 -18.45 7.82 -5.55
CA ILE A 132 -19.81 8.26 -5.20
C ILE A 132 -20.83 7.92 -6.31
N GLY A 133 -20.44 8.09 -7.56
CA GLY A 133 -21.27 7.69 -8.70
C GLY A 133 -21.44 6.18 -8.81
N GLN A 134 -20.41 5.42 -8.46
CA GLN A 134 -20.47 3.95 -8.39
C GLN A 134 -21.40 3.49 -7.25
N ALA A 135 -21.33 4.16 -6.09
CA ALA A 135 -22.20 3.87 -4.94
C ALA A 135 -23.69 4.04 -5.28
N CYS A 136 -24.04 5.05 -6.09
CA CYS A 136 -25.41 5.26 -6.55
C CYS A 136 -25.98 4.09 -7.37
N SER A 137 -25.15 3.18 -7.87
CA SER A 137 -25.62 1.97 -8.55
C SER A 137 -26.16 0.90 -7.58
N PHE A 138 -25.74 0.94 -6.32
CA PHE A 138 -25.98 -0.11 -5.32
C PHE A 138 -25.62 -1.51 -5.84
N ASN A 139 -24.63 -1.61 -6.72
CA ASN A 139 -24.23 -2.85 -7.40
C ASN A 139 -22.73 -3.14 -7.19
N PRO A 140 -22.40 -3.95 -6.17
CA PRO A 140 -21.01 -4.31 -5.89
C PRO A 140 -20.34 -5.15 -6.98
N GLU A 141 -21.11 -5.92 -7.76
CA GLU A 141 -20.56 -6.70 -8.87
C GLU A 141 -19.97 -5.82 -9.97
N LEU A 142 -20.54 -4.62 -10.21
CA LEU A 142 -19.96 -3.64 -11.12
C LEU A 142 -18.65 -3.05 -10.59
N ALA A 143 -18.57 -2.81 -9.27
CA ALA A 143 -17.33 -2.37 -8.64
C ALA A 143 -16.23 -3.44 -8.77
N GLU A 144 -16.54 -4.71 -8.52
CA GLU A 144 -15.61 -5.83 -8.70
C GLU A 144 -15.16 -5.97 -10.15
N LEU A 145 -16.09 -5.92 -11.12
CA LEU A 145 -15.76 -6.02 -12.55
C LEU A 145 -14.83 -4.90 -12.99
N LYS A 146 -15.15 -3.66 -12.64
CA LYS A 146 -14.33 -2.47 -12.92
C LYS A 146 -12.91 -2.66 -12.39
N THR A 147 -12.76 -3.04 -11.12
CA THR A 147 -11.45 -3.12 -10.48
C THR A 147 -10.63 -4.30 -10.98
N ARG A 148 -11.26 -5.39 -11.40
CA ARG A 148 -10.59 -6.49 -12.11
C ARG A 148 -9.99 -6.03 -13.44
N GLN A 149 -10.72 -5.21 -14.20
CA GLN A 149 -10.20 -4.62 -15.45
C GLN A 149 -9.09 -3.63 -15.18
N THR A 150 -9.25 -2.79 -14.14
CA THR A 150 -8.23 -1.83 -13.71
C THR A 150 -6.94 -2.53 -13.25
N ALA A 151 -7.05 -3.62 -12.47
CA ALA A 151 -5.90 -4.40 -12.04
C ALA A 151 -5.13 -4.98 -13.24
N THR A 152 -5.86 -5.51 -14.25
CA THR A 152 -5.25 -6.02 -15.48
C THR A 152 -4.48 -4.92 -16.22
N ALA A 153 -5.05 -3.72 -16.33
CA ALA A 153 -4.40 -2.59 -16.98
C ALA A 153 -3.18 -2.11 -16.18
N LEU A 154 -3.30 -1.97 -14.86
CA LEU A 154 -2.22 -1.51 -13.99
C LEU A 154 -1.02 -2.47 -13.99
N ARG A 155 -1.28 -3.79 -13.92
CA ARG A 155 -0.22 -4.81 -14.05
C ARG A 155 0.52 -4.72 -15.38
N LYS A 156 -0.19 -4.54 -16.48
CA LYS A 156 0.43 -4.37 -17.82
C LYS A 156 1.38 -3.17 -17.88
N MET A 157 1.17 -2.16 -17.06
CA MET A 157 2.02 -0.98 -16.93
C MET A 157 3.07 -1.09 -15.82
N GLY A 158 3.11 -2.20 -15.10
CA GLY A 158 4.10 -2.46 -14.05
C GLY A 158 3.70 -2.10 -12.63
N GLY A 159 2.49 -1.60 -12.41
CA GLY A 159 1.99 -1.28 -11.07
C GLY A 159 1.47 -2.50 -10.34
N LEU A 160 1.89 -2.66 -9.09
CA LEU A 160 1.51 -3.79 -8.24
C LEU A 160 0.85 -3.36 -6.92
N LEU A 161 0.73 -2.07 -6.67
CA LEU A 161 0.04 -1.49 -5.52
C LEU A 161 -0.88 -0.37 -5.98
N SER A 162 -2.11 -0.39 -5.50
CA SER A 162 -3.10 0.66 -5.70
C SER A 162 -3.33 1.40 -4.39
N LEU A 163 -3.30 2.73 -4.40
CA LEU A 163 -3.67 3.56 -3.25
C LEU A 163 -5.20 3.77 -3.17
N SER A 164 -5.94 2.67 -3.34
CA SER A 164 -7.42 2.65 -3.39
C SER A 164 -7.93 1.32 -2.81
N PRO A 165 -9.20 1.26 -2.34
CA PRO A 165 -10.26 2.26 -2.41
C PRO A 165 -10.18 3.31 -1.29
N MET A 166 -10.86 4.46 -1.50
CA MET A 166 -11.20 5.37 -0.43
C MET A 166 -12.55 4.97 0.17
N VAL A 167 -12.54 4.63 1.45
CA VAL A 167 -13.72 4.13 2.17
C VAL A 167 -14.07 4.98 3.38
N ASP A 168 -13.65 6.24 3.37
CA ASP A 168 -14.06 7.22 4.36
C ASP A 168 -15.58 7.33 4.39
N VAL A 169 -16.17 7.15 5.58
CA VAL A 169 -17.60 7.36 5.81
C VAL A 169 -17.82 8.86 5.97
N CYS A 170 -18.37 9.50 4.92
CA CYS A 170 -18.43 10.96 4.84
C CYS A 170 -19.57 11.52 5.67
N ARG A 171 -19.32 11.82 6.94
CA ARG A 171 -20.28 12.45 7.88
C ARG A 171 -20.32 13.97 7.76
N ASN A 172 -19.28 14.58 7.21
CA ASN A 172 -19.20 16.03 7.04
C ASN A 172 -19.50 16.40 5.58
N PRO A 173 -20.64 17.08 5.29
CA PRO A 173 -20.99 17.46 3.93
C PRO A 173 -20.07 18.53 3.32
N SER A 174 -19.20 19.16 4.15
CA SER A 174 -18.17 20.09 3.68
C SER A 174 -16.83 19.40 3.37
N PHE A 175 -16.77 18.06 3.48
CA PHE A 175 -15.57 17.31 3.14
C PHE A 175 -15.30 17.42 1.63
N ASN A 176 -14.14 17.94 1.27
CA ASN A 176 -13.78 18.29 -0.10
C ASN A 176 -13.40 17.09 -0.99
N ARG A 177 -13.55 15.86 -0.50
CA ARG A 177 -13.23 14.61 -1.22
C ARG A 177 -14.42 13.63 -1.23
N ILE A 178 -15.65 14.14 -1.08
CA ILE A 178 -16.88 13.32 -1.07
C ILE A 178 -16.99 12.47 -2.34
N GLU A 179 -16.61 13.00 -3.50
CA GLU A 179 -16.70 12.29 -4.78
C GLU A 179 -15.81 11.03 -4.85
N GLU A 180 -14.76 10.99 -4.05
CA GLU A 180 -13.87 9.83 -3.94
C GLU A 180 -14.44 8.73 -3.02
N SER A 181 -15.47 9.03 -2.21
CA SER A 181 -16.06 8.12 -1.23
C SER A 181 -17.27 7.36 -1.78
N TYR A 182 -17.73 6.37 -1.02
CA TYR A 182 -19.03 5.70 -1.26
C TYR A 182 -20.20 6.37 -0.54
N GLY A 183 -19.99 7.52 0.13
CA GLY A 183 -21.01 8.31 0.82
C GLY A 183 -20.94 8.23 2.33
N GLU A 184 -22.10 8.43 2.98
CA GLU A 184 -22.20 8.61 4.45
C GLU A 184 -22.58 7.30 5.20
N ASP A 185 -22.86 6.23 4.46
CA ASP A 185 -23.30 4.94 5.03
C ASP A 185 -22.12 3.97 5.14
N GLY A 186 -21.81 3.54 6.37
CA GLY A 186 -20.68 2.64 6.63
C GLY A 186 -20.89 1.26 6.02
N TYR A 187 -22.13 0.74 5.99
CA TYR A 187 -22.40 -0.55 5.39
C TYR A 187 -22.27 -0.54 3.87
N LEU A 188 -22.79 0.48 3.17
CA LEU A 188 -22.59 0.63 1.74
C LEU A 188 -21.10 0.76 1.39
N SER A 189 -20.36 1.58 2.15
CA SER A 189 -18.91 1.74 2.00
C SER A 189 -18.18 0.40 2.20
N ALA A 190 -18.60 -0.41 3.17
CA ALA A 190 -18.05 -1.74 3.42
C ALA A 190 -18.32 -2.71 2.25
N VAL A 191 -19.55 -2.77 1.76
CA VAL A 191 -19.94 -3.67 0.65
C VAL A 191 -19.22 -3.31 -0.65
N MET A 192 -19.21 -2.01 -1.00
CA MET A 192 -18.58 -1.54 -2.23
C MET A 192 -17.05 -1.62 -2.16
N GLY A 193 -16.46 -1.26 -1.00
CA GLY A 193 -15.02 -1.35 -0.77
C GLY A 193 -14.51 -2.80 -0.79
N THR A 194 -15.26 -3.73 -0.19
CA THR A 194 -14.94 -5.17 -0.22
C THR A 194 -14.96 -5.71 -1.66
N ALA A 195 -15.97 -5.35 -2.45
CA ALA A 195 -16.05 -5.72 -3.87
C ALA A 195 -14.90 -5.12 -4.69
N PHE A 196 -14.52 -3.87 -4.39
CA PHE A 196 -13.37 -3.21 -5.01
C PHE A 196 -12.07 -4.01 -4.75
N VAL A 197 -11.80 -4.37 -3.50
CA VAL A 197 -10.60 -5.14 -3.12
C VAL A 197 -10.61 -6.52 -3.77
N ARG A 198 -11.76 -7.21 -3.76
CA ARG A 198 -11.92 -8.52 -4.39
C ARG A 198 -11.57 -8.49 -5.88
N GLY A 199 -12.08 -7.51 -6.61
CA GLY A 199 -11.77 -7.35 -8.04
C GLY A 199 -10.31 -6.99 -8.28
N LEU A 200 -9.74 -6.14 -7.43
CA LEU A 200 -8.36 -5.67 -7.59
C LEU A 200 -7.35 -6.78 -7.25
N GLN A 201 -7.46 -7.43 -6.08
CA GLN A 201 -6.51 -8.45 -5.61
C GLN A 201 -6.75 -9.83 -6.25
N GLN A 202 -7.95 -10.14 -6.70
CA GLN A 202 -8.33 -11.41 -7.34
C GLN A 202 -8.00 -12.66 -6.51
N GLY A 203 -7.92 -12.52 -5.19
CA GLY A 203 -7.55 -13.58 -4.26
C GLY A 203 -6.08 -14.03 -4.30
N ASP A 204 -5.25 -13.40 -5.16
CA ASP A 204 -3.83 -13.73 -5.34
C ASP A 204 -3.08 -12.52 -5.88
N LEU A 205 -2.18 -11.95 -5.09
CA LEU A 205 -1.38 -10.77 -5.50
C LEU A 205 -0.45 -11.04 -6.69
N LYS A 206 -0.13 -12.30 -6.97
CA LYS A 206 0.61 -12.67 -8.18
C LYS A 206 -0.23 -12.49 -9.46
N LYS A 207 -1.56 -12.43 -9.33
CA LYS A 207 -2.51 -12.24 -10.45
C LYS A 207 -3.15 -10.86 -10.44
N GLY A 208 -3.49 -10.38 -9.25
CA GLY A 208 -4.10 -9.08 -9.02
C GLY A 208 -3.10 -7.98 -8.69
N VAL A 209 -3.61 -6.89 -8.16
CA VAL A 209 -2.88 -5.74 -7.63
C VAL A 209 -3.30 -5.54 -6.18
N GLY A 210 -2.38 -5.27 -5.27
CA GLY A 210 -2.73 -5.03 -3.89
C GLY A 210 -3.53 -3.75 -3.71
N ALA A 211 -4.56 -3.83 -2.89
CA ALA A 211 -5.38 -2.70 -2.48
C ALA A 211 -4.80 -2.03 -1.23
N CYS A 212 -4.84 -0.70 -1.20
CA CYS A 212 -4.54 0.11 -0.03
C CYS A 212 -5.79 0.88 0.38
N SER A 213 -6.50 0.38 1.40
CA SER A 213 -7.70 1.08 1.89
C SER A 213 -7.33 2.37 2.60
N LYS A 214 -8.12 3.43 2.36
CA LYS A 214 -7.85 4.77 2.90
C LYS A 214 -9.13 5.55 3.19
N HIS A 215 -9.07 6.54 4.08
CA HIS A 215 -7.96 6.90 4.96
C HIS A 215 -8.28 6.45 6.39
N TYR A 216 -7.48 5.62 6.91
CA TYR A 216 -7.65 5.04 8.23
C TYR A 216 -7.24 6.06 9.30
N LEU A 217 -8.03 6.47 10.24
CA LEU A 217 -9.38 6.06 10.54
C LEU A 217 -10.27 7.30 10.79
N GLY A 218 -11.36 7.48 10.00
CA GLY A 218 -12.36 8.52 10.28
C GLY A 218 -12.12 9.88 9.59
N TYR A 219 -11.42 9.96 8.47
CA TYR A 219 -11.09 11.22 7.78
C TYR A 219 -12.33 11.99 7.28
N GLY A 220 -13.39 11.31 6.89
CA GLY A 220 -14.65 11.90 6.40
C GLY A 220 -15.51 12.61 7.48
N GLY A 221 -14.96 12.90 8.66
CA GLY A 221 -15.67 13.56 9.78
C GLY A 221 -15.83 12.69 11.02
N GLY A 222 -15.14 11.56 11.10
CA GLY A 222 -15.20 10.60 12.21
C GLY A 222 -14.02 10.66 13.19
N GLY A 223 -13.18 11.71 13.14
CA GLY A 223 -11.99 11.82 14.00
C GLY A 223 -12.28 11.91 15.51
N ASP A 224 -13.48 12.35 15.88
CA ASP A 224 -13.95 12.46 17.27
C ASP A 224 -15.13 11.50 17.54
N ALA A 225 -15.33 10.48 16.70
CA ALA A 225 -16.39 9.48 16.88
C ALA A 225 -16.28 8.79 18.24
N ASP A 226 -17.43 8.53 18.86
CA ASP A 226 -17.48 7.67 20.04
C ASP A 226 -17.17 6.20 19.66
N GLU A 227 -16.95 5.36 20.67
CA GLU A 227 -16.56 3.95 20.45
C GLU A 227 -17.60 3.19 19.63
N LYS A 228 -18.89 3.45 19.83
CA LYS A 228 -19.96 2.77 19.12
C LYS A 228 -19.97 3.17 17.65
N GLU A 229 -19.94 4.47 17.35
CA GLU A 229 -19.91 4.98 15.98
C GLU A 229 -18.63 4.52 15.27
N LEU A 230 -17.50 4.55 15.99
CA LEU A 230 -16.23 4.05 15.46
C LEU A 230 -16.37 2.60 15.00
N MET A 231 -16.82 1.72 15.87
CA MET A 231 -16.84 0.26 15.61
C MET A 231 -17.93 -0.16 14.62
N GLU A 232 -19.12 0.44 14.71
CA GLU A 232 -20.28 0.02 13.91
C GLU A 232 -20.33 0.66 12.51
N GLU A 233 -19.68 1.80 12.32
CA GLU A 233 -19.79 2.59 11.09
C GLU A 233 -18.44 2.85 10.43
N ILE A 234 -17.50 3.49 11.16
CA ILE A 234 -16.27 4.04 10.57
C ILE A 234 -15.23 2.95 10.33
N LEU A 235 -15.10 1.99 11.27
CA LEU A 235 -14.15 0.89 11.17
C LEU A 235 -14.65 -0.21 10.22
N LEU A 236 -15.97 -0.38 10.11
CA LEU A 236 -16.62 -1.46 9.37
C LEU A 236 -16.09 -1.64 7.93
N PRO A 237 -15.91 -0.58 7.11
CA PRO A 237 -15.36 -0.73 5.76
C PRO A 237 -13.95 -1.33 5.76
N HIS A 238 -13.06 -0.85 6.65
CA HIS A 238 -11.70 -1.37 6.76
C HIS A 238 -11.67 -2.81 7.29
N GLU A 239 -12.47 -3.11 8.32
CA GLU A 239 -12.57 -4.44 8.89
C GLU A 239 -13.00 -5.48 7.85
N THR A 240 -14.04 -5.19 7.06
CA THR A 240 -14.53 -6.13 6.04
C THR A 240 -13.49 -6.38 4.94
N MET A 241 -12.79 -5.36 4.49
CA MET A 241 -11.73 -5.51 3.49
C MET A 241 -10.54 -6.32 4.02
N ILE A 242 -10.18 -6.14 5.29
CA ILE A 242 -9.09 -6.90 5.93
C ILE A 242 -9.51 -8.35 6.16
N ARG A 243 -10.65 -8.57 6.82
CA ARG A 243 -11.07 -9.92 7.26
C ARG A 243 -11.62 -10.79 6.14
N LEU A 244 -12.32 -10.21 5.14
CA LEU A 244 -12.97 -10.98 4.08
C LEU A 244 -12.09 -11.10 2.82
N GLU A 245 -11.32 -10.07 2.48
CA GLU A 245 -10.54 -10.04 1.24
C GLU A 245 -9.02 -10.03 1.48
N GLY A 246 -8.59 -9.98 2.73
CA GLY A 246 -7.18 -9.99 3.07
C GLY A 246 -6.40 -8.81 2.46
N SER A 247 -6.95 -7.59 2.53
CA SER A 247 -6.25 -6.38 2.08
C SER A 247 -4.84 -6.32 2.67
N LYS A 248 -3.82 -6.01 1.85
CA LYS A 248 -2.39 -6.09 2.23
C LYS A 248 -1.70 -4.74 2.33
N ALA A 249 -2.43 -3.65 2.13
CA ALA A 249 -1.93 -2.31 2.42
C ALA A 249 -3.04 -1.42 3.01
N LEU A 250 -2.64 -0.43 3.79
CA LEU A 250 -3.54 0.51 4.45
C LEU A 250 -2.86 1.86 4.59
N MET A 251 -3.62 2.95 4.47
CA MET A 251 -3.12 4.32 4.54
C MET A 251 -3.86 5.11 5.62
N PRO A 252 -3.19 5.58 6.70
CA PRO A 252 -3.78 6.48 7.68
C PRO A 252 -4.03 7.87 7.08
N GLY A 253 -5.06 8.56 7.61
CA GLY A 253 -5.44 9.89 7.12
C GLY A 253 -4.57 11.03 7.65
N TYR A 254 -4.76 12.22 7.05
CA TYR A 254 -4.06 13.46 7.46
C TYR A 254 -4.50 14.03 8.79
N HIS A 255 -5.72 13.71 9.21
CA HIS A 255 -6.36 14.28 10.40
C HIS A 255 -5.84 13.62 11.69
N ALA A 256 -6.37 14.10 12.82
CA ALA A 256 -6.17 13.48 14.12
C ALA A 256 -7.39 12.62 14.51
N TYR A 257 -7.13 11.49 15.12
CA TYR A 257 -8.12 10.70 15.85
C TYR A 257 -7.89 10.89 17.34
N LYS A 258 -8.91 11.34 18.07
CA LYS A 258 -8.82 11.71 19.51
C LYS A 258 -7.60 12.60 19.82
N GLY A 259 -7.34 13.58 18.97
CA GLY A 259 -6.28 14.56 19.15
C GLY A 259 -4.87 14.12 18.76
N THR A 260 -4.66 12.84 18.36
CA THR A 260 -3.37 12.32 17.88
C THR A 260 -3.43 12.13 16.37
N ASN A 261 -2.45 12.68 15.63
CA ASN A 261 -2.36 12.53 14.17
C ASN A 261 -2.33 11.04 13.78
N CYS A 262 -3.18 10.63 12.82
CA CYS A 262 -3.40 9.22 12.50
C CYS A 262 -2.12 8.48 12.08
N VAL A 263 -1.18 9.14 11.38
CA VAL A 263 0.08 8.51 10.95
C VAL A 263 1.04 8.22 12.10
N ALA A 264 0.82 8.86 13.27
CA ALA A 264 1.62 8.69 14.48
C ALA A 264 0.80 8.20 15.69
N ASN A 265 -0.35 7.56 15.45
CA ASN A 265 -1.28 7.11 16.49
C ASN A 265 -1.19 5.59 16.68
N SER A 266 -0.52 5.16 17.74
CA SER A 266 -0.36 3.73 18.06
C SER A 266 -1.66 3.05 18.46
N GLU A 267 -2.63 3.75 19.07
CA GLU A 267 -3.95 3.17 19.39
C GLU A 267 -4.62 2.63 18.13
N ILE A 268 -4.64 3.44 17.05
CA ILE A 268 -5.29 2.99 15.82
C ILE A 268 -4.43 2.03 14.99
N LEU A 269 -3.09 2.20 14.97
CA LEU A 269 -2.20 1.43 14.09
C LEU A 269 -1.69 0.13 14.73
N GLN A 270 -1.64 0.03 16.07
CA GLN A 270 -1.25 -1.20 16.76
C GLN A 270 -2.49 -1.86 17.38
N ASP A 271 -3.12 -1.22 18.38
CA ASP A 271 -4.14 -1.88 19.18
C ASP A 271 -5.38 -2.25 18.35
N ILE A 272 -5.88 -1.32 17.50
CA ILE A 272 -7.05 -1.60 16.66
C ILE A 272 -6.63 -2.36 15.39
N LEU A 273 -5.67 -1.85 14.61
CA LEU A 273 -5.36 -2.42 13.30
C LEU A 273 -4.65 -3.78 13.40
N ARG A 274 -3.56 -3.86 14.18
CA ARG A 274 -2.76 -5.08 14.27
C ARG A 274 -3.37 -6.10 15.22
N ASP A 275 -3.69 -5.67 16.46
CA ASP A 275 -4.08 -6.61 17.52
C ASP A 275 -5.56 -7.02 17.38
N TYR A 276 -6.48 -6.07 17.18
CA TYR A 276 -7.91 -6.39 17.08
C TYR A 276 -8.31 -6.91 15.69
N LEU A 277 -7.92 -6.23 14.60
CA LEU A 277 -8.28 -6.64 13.23
C LEU A 277 -7.38 -7.77 12.69
N GLY A 278 -6.20 -7.99 13.25
CA GLY A 278 -5.23 -8.98 12.77
C GLY A 278 -4.58 -8.61 11.44
N PHE A 279 -4.43 -7.32 11.15
CA PHE A 279 -3.84 -6.86 9.89
C PHE A 279 -2.34 -7.20 9.81
N ASP A 280 -1.95 -7.97 8.80
CA ASP A 280 -0.60 -8.45 8.55
C ASP A 280 0.10 -7.77 7.34
N GLY A 281 -0.55 -6.76 6.75
CA GLY A 281 -0.04 -6.00 5.60
C GLY A 281 0.87 -4.83 6.00
N MET A 282 1.26 -4.02 5.01
CA MET A 282 2.03 -2.80 5.23
C MET A 282 1.14 -1.57 5.44
N VAL A 283 1.59 -0.66 6.30
CA VAL A 283 0.98 0.66 6.50
C VAL A 283 1.84 1.69 5.78
N VAL A 284 1.23 2.43 4.85
CA VAL A 284 1.92 3.47 4.08
C VAL A 284 1.34 4.83 4.44
N SER A 285 2.18 5.84 4.65
CA SER A 285 1.66 7.19 4.92
C SER A 285 0.89 7.75 3.72
N ASP A 286 -0.07 8.62 3.96
CA ASP A 286 -0.53 9.51 2.90
C ASP A 286 0.59 10.48 2.51
N TYR A 287 0.50 11.08 1.35
CA TYR A 287 1.53 11.94 0.77
C TYR A 287 1.82 13.14 1.67
N THR A 288 3.06 13.23 2.15
CA THR A 288 3.52 14.25 3.11
C THR A 288 2.80 14.24 4.48
N ALA A 289 2.04 13.20 4.82
CA ALA A 289 1.32 13.14 6.10
C ALA A 289 2.27 13.14 7.30
N ILE A 290 3.45 12.52 7.19
CA ILE A 290 4.46 12.53 8.25
C ILE A 290 5.03 13.95 8.48
N ASP A 291 5.18 14.75 7.41
CA ASP A 291 5.59 16.16 7.53
C ASP A 291 4.61 16.99 8.37
N GLN A 292 3.33 16.60 8.40
CA GLN A 292 2.24 17.31 9.05
C GLN A 292 2.04 16.91 10.52
N ILE A 293 2.84 16.03 11.10
CA ILE A 293 2.76 15.68 12.52
C ILE A 293 3.05 16.95 13.34
N PRO A 294 2.10 17.41 14.17
CA PRO A 294 2.25 18.66 14.91
C PRO A 294 3.19 18.51 16.10
N GLY A 295 3.84 19.62 16.50
CA GLY A 295 4.66 19.68 17.71
C GLY A 295 6.02 18.99 17.63
N LEU A 296 6.41 18.49 16.48
CA LEU A 296 7.72 17.93 16.20
C LEU A 296 8.43 18.80 15.15
N GLU A 297 9.68 19.17 15.41
CA GLU A 297 10.41 20.11 14.56
C GLU A 297 11.34 19.39 13.57
N SER A 298 12.08 18.37 14.04
CA SER A 298 13.02 17.66 13.18
C SER A 298 12.36 16.51 12.41
N ARG A 299 12.94 16.20 11.24
CA ARG A 299 12.51 15.05 10.44
C ARG A 299 12.78 13.72 11.14
N ALA A 300 13.84 13.63 11.92
CA ALA A 300 14.16 12.43 12.72
C ALA A 300 13.07 12.16 13.79
N GLU A 301 12.60 13.20 14.50
CA GLU A 301 11.50 13.07 15.46
C GLU A 301 10.20 12.63 14.78
N LYS A 302 9.85 13.22 13.63
CA LYS A 302 8.67 12.84 12.84
C LYS A 302 8.76 11.41 12.32
N ALA A 303 9.93 11.01 11.80
CA ALA A 303 10.19 9.64 11.38
C ALA A 303 10.02 8.65 12.55
N ALA A 304 10.61 8.96 13.71
CA ALA A 304 10.50 8.13 14.91
C ALA A 304 9.03 8.02 15.38
N ALA A 305 8.29 9.13 15.41
CA ALA A 305 6.88 9.12 15.81
C ALA A 305 6.03 8.21 14.90
N ALA A 306 6.19 8.35 13.59
CA ALA A 306 5.43 7.57 12.61
C ALA A 306 5.79 6.07 12.64
N ILE A 307 7.07 5.71 12.58
CA ILE A 307 7.48 4.29 12.53
C ILE A 307 7.20 3.56 13.86
N ASN A 308 7.37 4.23 14.99
CA ASN A 308 7.06 3.65 16.31
C ASN A 308 5.55 3.44 16.49
N ALA A 309 4.71 4.31 15.91
CA ALA A 309 3.27 4.15 15.93
C ALA A 309 2.77 2.99 15.03
N GLY A 310 3.54 2.57 14.04
CA GLY A 310 3.15 1.46 13.17
C GLY A 310 3.10 1.78 11.67
N ASN A 311 3.42 3.02 11.26
CA ASN A 311 3.56 3.37 9.85
C ASN A 311 4.85 2.77 9.29
N ASP A 312 4.76 2.03 8.19
CA ASP A 312 5.91 1.31 7.66
C ASP A 312 6.64 2.12 6.57
N VAL A 313 5.92 2.88 5.72
CA VAL A 313 6.50 3.56 4.54
C VAL A 313 6.16 5.05 4.53
N ASP A 314 7.12 5.88 4.13
CA ASP A 314 6.99 7.34 4.00
C ASP A 314 6.81 7.75 2.52
N PHE A 315 5.61 8.19 2.15
CA PHE A 315 5.25 8.70 0.82
C PHE A 315 5.21 10.24 0.77
N PRO A 316 5.47 10.90 -0.39
CA PRO A 316 5.86 10.31 -1.68
C PRO A 316 7.38 10.26 -1.91
N HIS A 317 8.18 10.88 -1.04
CA HIS A 317 9.63 11.09 -1.25
C HIS A 317 10.51 10.39 -0.21
N GLY A 318 9.93 9.77 0.83
CA GLY A 318 10.71 9.23 1.95
C GLY A 318 11.49 10.31 2.71
N ALA A 319 10.98 11.54 2.71
CA ALA A 319 11.72 12.71 3.18
C ALA A 319 12.03 12.68 4.68
N ASN A 320 11.14 12.12 5.49
CA ASN A 320 11.35 11.94 6.93
C ASN A 320 12.15 10.66 7.19
N TYR A 321 11.83 9.55 6.50
CA TYR A 321 12.52 8.28 6.70
C TYR A 321 13.96 8.27 6.19
N ALA A 322 14.38 9.28 5.44
CA ALA A 322 15.80 9.55 5.17
C ALA A 322 16.60 9.83 6.46
N TYR A 323 15.93 10.21 7.56
CA TYR A 323 16.52 10.50 8.88
C TYR A 323 16.32 9.37 9.88
N LEU A 324 15.87 8.19 9.47
CA LEU A 324 15.70 7.03 10.36
C LEU A 324 17.02 6.57 10.98
N GLN A 325 18.14 6.71 10.26
CA GLN A 325 19.47 6.39 10.81
C GLN A 325 19.76 7.22 12.06
N GLU A 326 19.52 8.54 12.01
CA GLU A 326 19.67 9.43 13.15
C GLU A 326 18.78 9.02 14.34
N ALA A 327 17.52 8.66 14.05
CA ALA A 327 16.57 8.21 15.08
C ALA A 327 16.95 6.85 15.70
N ILE A 328 17.63 5.99 14.95
CA ILE A 328 18.18 4.72 15.46
C ILE A 328 19.42 4.99 16.32
N ASP A 329 20.34 5.81 15.83
CA ASP A 329 21.60 6.12 16.54
C ASP A 329 21.37 6.82 17.88
N ASN A 330 20.34 7.65 17.99
CA ASN A 330 19.95 8.32 19.24
C ASN A 330 19.03 7.46 20.13
N GLY A 331 18.66 6.24 19.68
CA GLY A 331 17.85 5.28 20.42
C GLY A 331 16.35 5.56 20.48
N THR A 332 15.81 6.53 19.71
CA THR A 332 14.37 6.81 19.65
C THR A 332 13.62 5.78 18.78
N VAL A 333 14.30 5.14 17.84
CA VAL A 333 13.78 3.99 17.07
C VAL A 333 14.58 2.75 17.42
N LYS A 334 13.90 1.69 17.87
CA LYS A 334 14.53 0.42 18.21
C LYS A 334 14.76 -0.44 16.94
N PRO A 335 15.78 -1.31 16.94
CA PRO A 335 16.04 -2.23 15.83
C PRO A 335 14.82 -3.08 15.44
N GLU A 336 14.04 -3.54 16.42
CA GLU A 336 12.85 -4.37 16.20
C GLU A 336 11.73 -3.60 15.47
N THR A 337 11.65 -2.28 15.69
CA THR A 337 10.69 -1.41 14.99
C THR A 337 11.04 -1.28 13.52
N LEU A 338 12.33 -1.07 13.20
CA LEU A 338 12.82 -1.06 11.81
C LEU A 338 12.60 -2.42 11.15
N GLU A 339 12.95 -3.51 11.84
CA GLU A 339 12.78 -4.88 11.35
C GLU A 339 11.33 -5.17 10.98
N ARG A 340 10.37 -4.84 11.87
CA ARG A 340 8.93 -5.00 11.59
C ARG A 340 8.53 -4.29 10.30
N ALA A 341 8.86 -3.01 10.16
CA ALA A 341 8.47 -2.20 9.01
C ALA A 341 9.06 -2.76 7.70
N VAL A 342 10.35 -3.07 7.69
CA VAL A 342 11.03 -3.64 6.51
C VAL A 342 10.43 -4.99 6.14
N LYS A 343 10.21 -5.89 7.09
CA LYS A 343 9.63 -7.21 6.84
C LYS A 343 8.20 -7.13 6.29
N ASN A 344 7.39 -6.14 6.71
CA ASN A 344 6.07 -5.90 6.14
C ASN A 344 6.15 -5.55 4.65
N VAL A 345 7.09 -4.69 4.26
CA VAL A 345 7.31 -4.32 2.85
C VAL A 345 7.84 -5.51 2.05
N LEU A 346 8.84 -6.23 2.56
CA LEU A 346 9.40 -7.40 1.88
C LEU A 346 8.35 -8.51 1.71
N ARG A 347 7.55 -8.78 2.74
CA ARG A 347 6.45 -9.76 2.67
C ARG A 347 5.48 -9.41 1.56
N TYR A 348 5.07 -8.13 1.45
CA TYR A 348 4.22 -7.70 0.34
C TYR A 348 4.86 -7.99 -1.02
N LYS A 349 6.16 -7.68 -1.19
CA LYS A 349 6.89 -7.93 -2.44
C LYS A 349 6.94 -9.42 -2.80
N PHE A 350 7.16 -10.31 -1.83
CA PHE A 350 7.10 -11.76 -2.04
C PHE A 350 5.69 -12.23 -2.40
N LEU A 351 4.65 -11.76 -1.70
CA LEU A 351 3.26 -12.07 -2.02
C LEU A 351 2.86 -11.62 -3.42
N ALA A 352 3.37 -10.48 -3.88
CA ALA A 352 3.14 -9.95 -5.22
C ALA A 352 3.96 -10.66 -6.32
N GLY A 353 4.84 -11.61 -5.94
CA GLY A 353 5.65 -12.39 -6.88
C GLY A 353 6.85 -11.64 -7.47
N MET A 354 7.29 -10.55 -6.84
CA MET A 354 8.35 -9.70 -7.40
C MET A 354 9.74 -10.35 -7.41
N PHE A 355 9.93 -11.44 -6.69
CA PHE A 355 11.16 -12.23 -6.66
C PHE A 355 11.07 -13.52 -7.48
N ASP A 356 9.94 -13.75 -8.15
CA ASP A 356 9.78 -14.91 -9.04
C ASP A 356 10.70 -14.77 -10.26
N LYS A 357 11.05 -15.89 -10.94
CA LYS A 357 12.00 -15.90 -12.07
C LYS A 357 11.58 -15.02 -13.24
N ASP A 358 10.29 -14.73 -13.37
CA ASP A 358 9.74 -13.77 -14.29
C ASP A 358 8.84 -12.81 -13.49
N PRO A 359 9.45 -11.91 -12.69
CA PRO A 359 8.71 -10.95 -11.87
C PRO A 359 7.92 -9.96 -12.73
N TYR A 360 8.27 -9.86 -14.01
CA TYR A 360 7.64 -8.98 -14.99
C TYR A 360 6.72 -9.80 -15.90
N LEU A 361 5.63 -10.30 -15.35
CA LEU A 361 4.51 -10.89 -16.10
C LEU A 361 3.88 -9.88 -17.10
N TYR A 362 4.73 -9.10 -17.76
CA TYR A 362 4.39 -8.10 -18.78
C TYR A 362 4.50 -8.66 -20.19
N SER A 363 4.99 -9.87 -20.31
CA SER A 363 5.06 -10.56 -21.59
C SER A 363 3.78 -11.36 -21.82
N THR A 364 2.95 -10.82 -22.65
CA THR A 364 1.77 -11.31 -23.37
C THR A 364 0.45 -10.84 -22.84
#